data_eedcfcd5c789e238be80ed55743bbc91
#
_entry.id   eedcfcd5c789e238be80ed55743bbc91
#
_cell.length_a   1.000
_cell.length_b   1.000
_cell.length_c   1.000
_cell.angle_alpha   90.00
_cell.angle_beta   90.00
_cell.angle_gamma   90.00
#
_symmetry.space_group_name_H-M   'P 1'
#
loop_
_entity.id
_entity.type
_entity.pdbx_description
1 polymer ?
#
loop_
_entity_poly.entity_id
_entity_poly.type
_entity_poly.pdbx_seq_one_letter_code
_entity_poly.pdbx_strand_id
1 'polypeptide(L)'
;MALGRGLSRSEAFFEALSQTITENDLERAVGTRIRTGDRLLLRTDHNNTYDGGSDKWMKASPYLTIGATEWCISKGVVIVGYDFYHGNDEPGAPRVFHNSRTLSEHGIITMPYLKNLDRITKDRVTLIGLPLHIIGAEASPVRAVVLT
;
A
#
# COMPACT_ATOMS: atom_id res chain seq x y z
N MET A 1 -15.05 -12.71 -13.79
CA MET A 1 -14.24 -12.04 -12.75
C MET A 1 -14.37 -12.84 -11.46
N ALA A 2 -13.37 -13.66 -11.14
CA ALA A 2 -13.41 -14.53 -9.98
C ALA A 2 -13.18 -13.69 -8.73
N LEU A 3 -14.17 -13.66 -7.83
CA LEU A 3 -13.98 -13.18 -6.46
C LEU A 3 -13.02 -14.13 -5.74
N GLY A 4 -11.72 -13.88 -5.90
CA GLY A 4 -10.70 -14.60 -5.18
C GLY A 4 -10.89 -14.37 -3.69
N ARG A 5 -10.97 -15.44 -2.92
CA ARG A 5 -10.93 -15.39 -1.46
C ARG A 5 -9.61 -14.73 -1.04
N GLY A 6 -9.68 -13.41 -0.81
CA GLY A 6 -8.51 -12.63 -0.44
C GLY A 6 -8.25 -12.74 1.05
N LEU A 7 -7.41 -13.67 1.46
CA LEU A 7 -6.77 -13.59 2.77
C LEU A 7 -5.67 -12.53 2.65
N SER A 8 -5.86 -11.38 3.29
CA SER A 8 -4.80 -10.40 3.45
C SER A 8 -3.81 -10.92 4.48
N ARG A 9 -2.55 -10.80 4.17
CA ARG A 9 -1.48 -11.26 5.04
C ARG A 9 -0.42 -10.18 5.12
N SER A 10 -0.21 -9.72 6.33
CA SER A 10 0.88 -8.86 6.80
C SER A 10 0.62 -7.36 6.85
N GLU A 11 0.89 -6.82 8.00
CA GLU A 11 1.08 -5.41 8.27
C GLU A 11 2.58 -5.13 8.34
N ALA A 12 3.02 -4.06 7.68
CA ALA A 12 4.29 -3.46 8.00
C ALA A 12 4.02 -2.21 8.83
N PHE A 13 4.48 -2.20 10.08
CA PHE A 13 4.45 -1.02 10.93
C PHE A 13 5.73 -0.23 10.69
N PHE A 14 5.59 1.01 10.26
CA PHE A 14 6.69 1.95 10.21
C PHE A 14 6.46 3.04 11.23
N GLU A 15 7.34 3.17 12.21
CA GLU A 15 7.39 4.40 12.99
C GLU A 15 7.78 5.55 12.07
N ALA A 16 6.95 6.59 12.07
CA ALA A 16 6.97 7.70 11.11
C ALA A 16 8.16 8.64 11.31
N LEU A 17 9.38 8.17 11.17
CA LEU A 17 10.58 9.01 11.22
C LEU A 17 11.25 9.20 9.86
N SER A 18 10.81 8.53 8.79
CA SER A 18 11.29 8.80 7.44
C SER A 18 10.14 8.91 6.45
N GLN A 19 10.25 9.87 5.54
CA GLN A 19 9.34 9.99 4.40
C GLN A 19 9.55 8.86 3.37
N THR A 20 10.45 7.93 3.65
CA THR A 20 10.94 6.93 2.71
C THR A 20 10.74 5.53 3.28
N ILE A 21 10.10 4.67 2.51
CA ILE A 21 9.92 3.24 2.82
C ILE A 21 10.82 2.44 1.87
N THR A 22 11.85 1.81 2.43
CA THR A 22 12.85 1.06 1.66
C THR A 22 12.55 -0.45 1.63
N GLU A 23 13.20 -1.18 0.73
CA GLU A 23 13.17 -2.65 0.69
C GLU A 23 13.66 -3.27 1.99
N ASN A 24 14.65 -2.66 2.64
CA ASN A 24 15.16 -3.13 3.93
C ASN A 24 14.13 -2.98 5.06
N ASP A 25 13.32 -1.92 5.01
CA ASP A 25 12.23 -1.74 5.97
C ASP A 25 11.17 -2.82 5.78
N LEU A 26 10.78 -3.10 4.53
CA LEU A 26 9.83 -4.15 4.19
C LEU A 26 10.35 -5.55 4.57
N GLU A 27 11.59 -5.86 4.23
CA GLU A 27 12.21 -7.16 4.57
C GLU A 27 12.27 -7.36 6.08
N ARG A 28 12.67 -6.35 6.82
CA ARG A 28 12.75 -6.38 8.29
C ARG A 28 11.38 -6.52 8.94
N ALA A 29 10.38 -5.81 8.41
CA ALA A 29 9.02 -5.81 8.98
C ALA A 29 8.27 -7.12 8.69
N VAL A 30 8.33 -7.64 7.46
CA VAL A 30 7.48 -8.76 7.02
C VAL A 30 8.17 -9.81 6.15
N GLY A 31 9.44 -9.63 5.80
CA GLY A 31 10.13 -10.43 4.78
C GLY A 31 10.04 -11.94 4.95
N THR A 32 10.14 -12.44 6.19
CA THR A 32 10.02 -13.88 6.49
C THR A 32 8.57 -14.37 6.56
N ARG A 33 7.60 -13.45 6.62
CA ARG A 33 6.18 -13.76 6.82
C ARG A 33 5.33 -13.60 5.57
N ILE A 34 5.80 -12.81 4.59
CA ILE A 34 5.11 -12.56 3.34
C ILE A 34 5.20 -13.78 2.42
N ARG A 35 4.15 -14.03 1.66
CA ARG A 35 4.06 -15.13 0.70
C ARG A 35 3.51 -14.61 -0.62
N THR A 36 3.88 -15.27 -1.70
CA THR A 36 3.29 -15.00 -3.02
C THR A 36 1.77 -15.04 -2.96
N GLY A 37 1.12 -14.05 -3.54
CA GLY A 37 -0.34 -13.87 -3.52
C GLY A 37 -0.87 -13.12 -2.29
N ASP A 38 -0.01 -12.70 -1.36
CA ASP A 38 -0.42 -11.90 -0.20
C ASP A 38 -0.83 -10.47 -0.61
N ARG A 39 -1.60 -9.82 0.25
CA ARG A 39 -1.97 -8.41 0.20
C ARG A 39 -1.21 -7.73 1.33
N LEU A 40 -0.34 -6.80 0.98
CA LEU A 40 0.47 -6.04 1.91
C LEU A 40 -0.27 -4.76 2.32
N LEU A 41 -0.46 -4.54 3.61
CA LEU A 41 -0.99 -3.29 4.15
C LEU A 41 0.15 -2.55 4.88
N LEU A 42 0.43 -1.34 4.44
CA LEU A 42 1.46 -0.47 5.00
C LEU A 42 0.80 0.61 5.86
N ARG A 43 1.13 0.63 7.13
CA ARG A 43 0.68 1.64 8.07
C ARG A 43 1.83 2.57 8.42
N THR A 44 1.63 3.87 8.22
CA THR A 44 2.59 4.93 8.57
C THR A 44 2.03 5.92 9.58
N ASP A 45 0.74 5.82 9.90
CA ASP A 45 -0.03 6.78 10.70
C ASP A 45 -0.06 8.20 10.10
N HIS A 46 0.31 8.34 8.84
CA HIS A 46 0.32 9.62 8.13
C HIS A 46 -1.06 10.31 8.16
N ASN A 47 -2.13 9.54 7.94
CA ASN A 47 -3.51 10.03 8.01
C ASN A 47 -3.98 10.41 9.42
N ASN A 48 -3.26 10.01 10.46
CA ASN A 48 -3.55 10.40 11.84
C ASN A 48 -2.79 11.67 12.24
N THR A 49 -1.72 12.01 11.51
CA THR A 49 -0.83 13.15 11.79
C THR A 49 -1.25 14.41 11.02
N TYR A 50 -1.81 14.25 9.84
CA TYR A 50 -2.16 15.35 8.95
C TYR A 50 -3.59 15.25 8.44
N ASP A 51 -4.25 16.40 8.20
CA ASP A 51 -5.55 16.44 7.56
C ASP A 51 -5.46 15.94 6.11
N GLY A 52 -6.17 14.87 5.82
CA GLY A 52 -6.15 14.23 4.51
C GLY A 52 -6.59 15.19 3.40
N GLY A 53 -5.79 15.24 2.33
CA GLY A 53 -6.03 16.10 1.18
C GLY A 53 -5.49 17.53 1.32
N SER A 54 -4.90 17.92 2.45
CA SER A 54 -4.23 19.20 2.57
C SER A 54 -2.88 19.20 1.82
N ASP A 55 -2.40 20.38 1.42
CA ASP A 55 -1.07 20.54 0.81
C ASP A 55 0.04 19.98 1.70
N LYS A 56 -0.09 20.19 3.01
CA LYS A 56 0.87 19.69 3.99
C LYS A 56 0.86 18.17 4.04
N TRP A 57 -0.33 17.56 4.03
CA TRP A 57 -0.48 16.11 3.99
C TRP A 57 0.16 15.50 2.73
N MET A 58 -0.06 16.10 1.55
CA MET A 58 0.56 15.63 0.31
C MET A 58 2.08 15.78 0.33
N LYS A 59 2.60 16.95 0.72
CA LYS A 59 4.05 17.24 0.72
C LYS A 59 4.84 16.44 1.74
N ALA A 60 4.25 16.15 2.89
CA ALA A 60 4.87 15.38 3.97
C ALA A 60 4.65 13.87 3.83
N SER A 61 3.95 13.42 2.79
CA SER A 61 3.58 12.03 2.62
C SER A 61 4.80 11.14 2.42
N PRO A 62 4.83 9.98 3.08
CA PRO A 62 5.77 8.91 2.77
C PRO A 62 5.65 8.44 1.31
N TYR A 63 6.66 7.73 0.85
CA TYR A 63 6.68 7.05 -0.44
C TYR A 63 7.50 5.77 -0.37
N LEU A 64 7.21 4.84 -1.27
CA LEU A 64 8.05 3.66 -1.52
C LEU A 64 9.26 4.08 -2.36
N THR A 65 10.45 3.54 -2.04
CA THR A 65 11.58 3.63 -2.97
C THR A 65 11.34 2.73 -4.19
N ILE A 66 12.13 2.91 -5.24
CA ILE A 66 12.17 1.98 -6.39
C ILE A 66 12.49 0.57 -5.89
N GLY A 67 13.49 0.43 -5.02
CA GLY A 67 13.85 -0.86 -4.42
C GLY A 67 12.71 -1.50 -3.62
N ALA A 68 11.93 -0.72 -2.86
CA ALA A 68 10.75 -1.23 -2.16
C ALA A 68 9.66 -1.71 -3.12
N THR A 69 9.49 -1.02 -4.25
CA THR A 69 8.55 -1.40 -5.30
C THR A 69 8.98 -2.72 -5.96
N GLU A 70 10.25 -2.86 -6.31
CA GLU A 70 10.84 -4.08 -6.85
C GLU A 70 10.76 -5.24 -5.85
N TRP A 71 10.96 -4.96 -4.56
CA TRP A 71 10.78 -5.94 -3.50
C TRP A 71 9.34 -6.48 -3.47
N CYS A 72 8.32 -5.62 -3.53
CA CYS A 72 6.93 -6.06 -3.60
C CYS A 72 6.67 -6.98 -4.79
N ILE A 73 7.23 -6.65 -5.95
CA ILE A 73 7.13 -7.45 -7.18
C ILE A 73 7.81 -8.81 -6.96
N SER A 74 9.04 -8.82 -6.45
CA SER A 74 9.82 -10.04 -6.22
C SER A 74 9.17 -11.01 -5.23
N LYS A 75 8.47 -10.49 -4.23
CA LYS A 75 7.71 -11.30 -3.26
C LYS A 75 6.37 -11.79 -3.82
N GLY A 76 5.95 -11.31 -4.98
CA GLY A 76 4.71 -11.73 -5.63
C GLY A 76 3.45 -11.31 -4.87
N VAL A 77 3.46 -10.15 -4.21
CA VAL A 77 2.25 -9.58 -3.62
C VAL A 77 1.26 -9.19 -4.72
N VAL A 78 -0.03 -9.17 -4.42
CA VAL A 78 -1.05 -8.85 -5.42
C VAL A 78 -1.79 -7.54 -5.14
N ILE A 79 -1.71 -7.04 -3.91
CA ILE A 79 -2.21 -5.71 -3.52
C ILE A 79 -1.18 -5.07 -2.60
N VAL A 80 -0.94 -3.78 -2.78
CA VAL A 80 -0.24 -2.92 -1.82
C VAL A 80 -1.21 -1.82 -1.39
N GLY A 81 -1.69 -1.92 -0.14
CA GLY A 81 -2.57 -0.93 0.47
C GLY A 81 -1.80 -0.06 1.46
N TYR A 82 -2.11 1.23 1.56
CA TYR A 82 -1.40 2.16 2.45
C TYR A 82 -2.23 3.38 2.85
N ASP A 83 -1.82 4.04 3.92
CA ASP A 83 -2.51 5.17 4.55
C ASP A 83 -1.95 6.55 4.15
N PHE A 84 -1.25 6.65 3.04
CA PHE A 84 -0.60 7.89 2.60
C PHE A 84 -0.92 8.23 1.13
N TYR A 85 -0.37 9.36 0.67
CA TYR A 85 -0.56 9.85 -0.70
C TYR A 85 0.26 9.05 -1.70
N HIS A 86 -0.36 8.61 -2.78
CA HIS A 86 0.30 7.74 -3.77
C HIS A 86 1.12 8.50 -4.83
N GLY A 87 1.05 9.82 -4.82
CA GLY A 87 1.66 10.65 -5.86
C GLY A 87 3.12 11.02 -5.62
N ASN A 88 3.69 10.65 -4.47
CA ASN A 88 5.09 10.90 -4.19
C ASN A 88 5.95 9.72 -4.61
N ASP A 89 7.03 10.03 -5.32
CA ASP A 89 8.08 9.09 -5.68
C ASP A 89 9.41 9.58 -5.10
N GLU A 90 10.41 8.71 -5.07
CA GLU A 90 11.74 9.12 -4.64
C GLU A 90 12.35 10.16 -5.59
N PRO A 91 13.20 11.08 -5.10
CA PRO A 91 13.89 12.03 -5.95
C PRO A 91 14.70 11.34 -7.05
N GLY A 92 14.47 11.75 -8.30
CA GLY A 92 15.14 11.16 -9.45
C GLY A 92 14.42 9.93 -10.06
N ALA A 93 13.22 9.60 -9.58
CA ALA A 93 12.41 8.56 -10.22
C ALA A 93 12.26 8.79 -11.73
N PRO A 94 12.32 7.74 -12.57
CA PRO A 94 12.36 7.87 -14.03
C PRO A 94 11.12 8.53 -14.65
N ARG A 95 9.99 8.51 -13.93
CA ARG A 95 8.71 9.06 -14.41
C ARG A 95 7.80 9.44 -13.24
N VAL A 96 6.82 10.29 -13.50
CA VAL A 96 5.77 10.65 -12.53
C VAL A 96 4.91 9.42 -12.20
N PHE A 97 4.56 9.25 -10.94
CA PHE A 97 3.85 8.08 -10.43
C PHE A 97 4.59 6.75 -10.74
N HIS A 98 5.92 6.80 -10.68
CA HIS A 98 6.77 5.66 -11.05
C HIS A 98 6.36 4.39 -10.32
N ASN A 99 6.25 4.44 -9.00
CA ASN A 99 5.96 3.27 -8.18
C ASN A 99 4.58 2.67 -8.47
N SER A 100 3.55 3.51 -8.53
CA SER A 100 2.18 3.06 -8.82
C SER A 100 2.07 2.44 -10.21
N ARG A 101 2.71 3.05 -11.22
CA ARG A 101 2.72 2.52 -12.59
C ARG A 101 3.47 1.21 -12.67
N THR A 102 4.63 1.11 -12.04
CA THR A 102 5.45 -0.11 -12.05
C THR A 102 4.72 -1.26 -11.38
N LEU A 103 4.06 -1.03 -10.24
CA LEU A 103 3.22 -2.04 -9.59
C LEU A 103 2.08 -2.50 -10.53
N SER A 104 1.37 -1.56 -11.15
CA SER A 104 0.26 -1.87 -12.06
C SER A 104 0.70 -2.64 -13.29
N GLU A 105 1.85 -2.32 -13.89
CA GLU A 105 2.46 -3.04 -15.01
C GLU A 105 2.77 -4.50 -14.67
N HIS A 106 2.98 -4.81 -13.37
CA HIS A 106 3.17 -6.16 -12.86
C HIS A 106 1.89 -6.79 -12.28
N GLY A 107 0.73 -6.19 -12.54
CA GLY A 107 -0.57 -6.72 -12.10
C GLY A 107 -0.84 -6.55 -10.61
N ILE A 108 -0.08 -5.70 -9.92
CA ILE A 108 -0.25 -5.42 -8.49
C ILE A 108 -1.20 -4.21 -8.33
N ILE A 109 -2.28 -4.41 -7.60
CA ILE A 109 -3.27 -3.35 -7.34
C ILE A 109 -2.75 -2.46 -6.21
N THR A 110 -2.79 -1.14 -6.40
CA THR A 110 -2.57 -0.18 -5.33
C THR A 110 -3.88 0.24 -4.69
N MET A 111 -3.90 0.34 -3.37
CA MET A 111 -5.06 0.76 -2.58
C MET A 111 -4.64 1.88 -1.61
N PRO A 112 -4.47 3.11 -2.11
CA PRO A 112 -4.01 4.25 -1.31
C PRO A 112 -5.11 4.80 -0.40
N TYR A 113 -4.71 5.72 0.51
CA TYR A 113 -5.62 6.51 1.36
C TYR A 113 -6.41 5.69 2.38
N LEU A 114 -5.95 4.52 2.76
CA LEU A 114 -6.61 3.71 3.78
C LEU A 114 -6.62 4.45 5.12
N LYS A 115 -7.69 4.23 5.88
CA LYS A 115 -7.84 4.78 7.24
C LYS A 115 -8.05 3.67 8.25
N ASN A 116 -7.81 4.00 9.52
CA ASN A 116 -7.98 3.09 10.66
C ASN A 116 -7.09 1.83 10.60
N LEU A 117 -5.95 1.89 9.92
CA LEU A 117 -4.98 0.80 9.95
C LEU A 117 -4.40 0.57 11.36
N ASP A 118 -4.40 1.61 12.21
CA ASP A 118 -4.04 1.56 13.62
C ASP A 118 -4.92 0.62 14.46
N ARG A 119 -6.12 0.30 13.98
CA ARG A 119 -7.05 -0.63 14.65
C ARG A 119 -6.78 -2.10 14.34
N ILE A 120 -5.91 -2.38 13.40
CA ILE A 120 -5.53 -3.75 13.06
C ILE A 120 -4.42 -4.18 14.02
N THR A 121 -4.71 -5.20 14.83
CA THR A 121 -3.79 -5.70 15.87
C THR A 121 -3.19 -7.07 15.55
N LYS A 122 -3.61 -7.68 14.43
CA LYS A 122 -3.13 -8.99 14.01
C LYS A 122 -2.26 -8.89 12.76
N ASP A 123 -1.20 -9.66 12.71
CA ASP A 123 -0.29 -9.72 11.55
C ASP A 123 -0.96 -10.25 10.28
N ARG A 124 -2.01 -11.03 10.43
CA ARG A 124 -2.77 -11.63 9.34
C ARG A 124 -4.25 -11.44 9.54
N VAL A 125 -4.87 -10.87 8.52
CA VAL A 125 -6.29 -10.51 8.55
C VAL A 125 -6.96 -10.88 7.22
N THR A 126 -8.27 -10.90 7.21
CA THR A 126 -9.03 -11.00 5.96
C THR A 126 -9.36 -9.59 5.47
N LEU A 127 -8.84 -9.23 4.29
CA LEU A 127 -9.18 -7.98 3.62
C LEU A 127 -10.31 -8.22 2.62
N ILE A 128 -11.35 -7.41 2.72
CA ILE A 128 -12.45 -7.33 1.75
C ILE A 128 -12.40 -5.94 1.12
N GLY A 129 -12.12 -5.87 -0.18
CA GLY A 129 -12.18 -4.65 -0.96
C GLY A 129 -13.32 -4.72 -1.97
N LEU A 130 -14.25 -3.79 -1.91
CA LEU A 130 -15.43 -3.75 -2.78
C LEU A 130 -15.40 -2.48 -3.64
N PRO A 131 -14.70 -2.50 -4.81
CA PRO A 131 -14.69 -1.38 -5.73
C PRO A 131 -16.03 -1.23 -6.42
N LEU A 132 -16.36 0.00 -6.83
CA LEU A 132 -17.48 0.25 -7.71
C LEU A 132 -17.17 -0.29 -9.12
N HIS A 133 -18.17 -0.91 -9.75
CA HIS A 133 -18.04 -1.33 -11.13
C HIS A 133 -18.36 -0.15 -12.07
N ILE A 134 -17.34 0.62 -12.40
CA ILE A 134 -17.45 1.79 -13.31
C ILE A 134 -16.89 1.37 -14.67
N ILE A 135 -17.76 1.36 -15.71
CA ILE A 135 -17.36 0.95 -17.05
C ILE A 135 -16.32 1.95 -17.62
N GLY A 136 -15.19 1.42 -18.08
CA GLY A 136 -14.11 2.21 -18.69
C GLY A 136 -13.23 2.96 -17.72
N ALA A 137 -13.43 2.82 -16.41
CA ALA A 137 -12.57 3.41 -15.40
C ALA A 137 -11.39 2.49 -15.05
N GLU A 138 -10.21 3.08 -14.90
CA GLU A 138 -9.00 2.40 -14.43
C GLU A 138 -8.92 2.31 -12.89
N ALA A 139 -9.71 3.13 -12.18
CA ALA A 139 -9.77 3.15 -10.73
C ALA A 139 -11.17 3.50 -10.24
N SER A 140 -11.47 3.17 -8.99
CA SER A 140 -12.71 3.56 -8.34
C SER A 140 -12.53 3.69 -6.82
N PRO A 141 -13.39 4.45 -6.13
CA PRO A 141 -13.48 4.35 -4.68
C PRO A 141 -13.75 2.91 -4.24
N VAL A 142 -13.15 2.54 -3.12
CA VAL A 142 -13.33 1.20 -2.54
C VAL A 142 -13.70 1.30 -1.06
N ARG A 143 -14.66 0.47 -0.64
CA ARG A 143 -14.87 0.20 0.78
C ARG A 143 -13.96 -0.96 1.17
N ALA A 144 -12.86 -0.65 1.86
CA ALA A 144 -12.00 -1.64 2.45
C ALA A 144 -12.48 -2.01 3.86
N VAL A 145 -12.64 -3.30 4.11
CA VAL A 145 -13.03 -3.83 5.42
C VAL A 145 -12.05 -4.92 5.81
N VAL A 146 -11.64 -4.92 7.06
CA VAL A 146 -10.76 -5.93 7.64
C VAL A 146 -11.54 -6.70 8.70
N LEU A 147 -11.49 -8.03 8.59
CA LEU A 147 -11.97 -8.95 9.63
C LEU A 147 -10.76 -9.45 10.43
N THR A 148 -10.80 -9.28 11.75
CA THR A 148 -9.73 -9.63 12.69
C THR A 148 -10.11 -10.83 13.55
#